data_112e6a8fa276a972d17aa079b88249c3
#
_entry.id   112e6a8fa276a972d17aa079b88249c3
#
_cell.length_a   1.000
_cell.length_b   1.000
_cell.length_c   1.000
_cell.angle_alpha   90.00
_cell.angle_beta   90.00
_cell.angle_gamma   90.00
#
_symmetry.space_group_name_H-M   'P 1'
#
loop_
_entity.id
_entity.type
_entity.pdbx_description
1 polymer ?
#
loop_
_entity_poly.entity_id
_entity_poly.type
_entity_poly.pdbx_seq_one_letter_code
_entity_poly.pdbx_strand_id
1 'polypeptide(L)'
;ALEKLEIINKNEDDEYTCIKDGDHLVAKIRCSSKGYCFAVRENNKEDIYIRENLLNYAWNGDKVLVRIIKEGYRRRSPEGIVDCILERSNQILLSKVETINNDLYAIPIDDRILSKIKLPKEDIKYTYNPEIKNIVKVEIDRFPIAQEEGLGHVIQELKLNNNEELDTEFVLSKSNIVKLSNESLIESKELEKRERLDLSDKNSYIFKSWNSDNSPTLPMIQIEKGKGKSTKLWIHTNNLAERIELSSKKSLEIFFNGFESLPLLNNWQNYISEALRNDSKFKLGEKNEAISLCLHLNSENEITEWSFHLTLVRCSLIVGSDHTDALLSRKSKTRITSRLLKPIKDYIEDLDKILEVSTSFRQRHLSEGNVEIPSPLNKIESLDEFFIHNPGDYSKGYFESLKKEDSQTYLSPILYEANLIWFNHSNRYSLKSAGYLSKGLDYINANEIIKYSEFIKNDLELNQDGNVSFSQVLKLCDDDDDKKRILHKLLISEFKENKISLNSNNADNDEPNKLFISPWTMPGYDFTNLINQCCIFNMIINGKKSKKNNVNEIN
;
A
#
# COMPACT_ATOMS: atom_id res chain seq x y z
N ALA A 1 33.42 0.23 20.37
CA ALA A 1 32.38 1.09 20.96
C ALA A 1 31.49 0.27 21.90
N LEU A 2 30.88 -0.80 21.44
CA LEU A 2 29.94 -1.65 22.22
C LEU A 2 30.61 -2.31 23.44
N GLU A 3 31.91 -2.65 23.35
CA GLU A 3 32.68 -3.17 24.46
C GLU A 3 32.95 -2.10 25.54
N LYS A 4 33.20 -0.84 25.11
CA LYS A 4 33.35 0.29 26.05
C LYS A 4 32.04 0.70 26.74
N LEU A 5 30.91 0.34 26.15
CA LEU A 5 29.57 0.55 26.69
C LEU A 5 29.09 -0.66 27.52
N GLU A 6 29.98 -1.65 27.73
CA GLU A 6 29.67 -2.88 28.48
C GLU A 6 28.46 -3.66 27.94
N ILE A 7 28.20 -3.55 26.63
CA ILE A 7 27.10 -4.24 25.95
C ILE A 7 27.53 -5.61 25.46
N ILE A 8 28.80 -5.74 25.07
CA ILE A 8 29.44 -6.98 24.68
C ILE A 8 30.71 -7.19 25.45
N ASN A 9 31.00 -8.42 25.82
CA ASN A 9 32.30 -8.85 26.34
C ASN A 9 33.02 -9.68 25.27
N LYS A 10 34.34 -9.50 25.20
CA LYS A 10 35.23 -10.33 24.41
C LYS A 10 35.80 -11.44 25.30
N ASN A 11 35.58 -12.72 24.90
CA ASN A 11 36.13 -13.87 25.62
C ASN A 11 37.64 -14.06 25.30
N GLU A 12 38.27 -14.99 26.00
CA GLU A 12 39.66 -15.38 25.77
C GLU A 12 39.91 -15.96 24.37
N ASP A 13 38.88 -16.47 23.71
CA ASP A 13 38.89 -17.03 22.35
C ASP A 13 38.64 -16.00 21.24
N ASP A 14 38.69 -14.69 21.54
CA ASP A 14 38.43 -13.58 20.63
C ASP A 14 36.97 -13.48 20.11
N GLU A 15 36.03 -14.22 20.72
CA GLU A 15 34.61 -14.15 20.41
C GLU A 15 33.90 -13.08 21.25
N TYR A 16 32.89 -12.43 20.65
CA TYR A 16 32.06 -11.44 21.34
C TYR A 16 30.74 -12.06 21.82
N THR A 17 30.48 -11.90 23.11
CA THR A 17 29.21 -12.33 23.73
C THR A 17 28.43 -11.13 24.24
N CYS A 18 27.10 -11.10 24.04
CA CYS A 18 26.25 -10.09 24.66
C CYS A 18 26.19 -10.31 26.17
N ILE A 19 26.30 -9.22 26.93
CA ILE A 19 26.06 -9.24 28.36
C ILE A 19 24.55 -9.45 28.55
N LYS A 20 24.14 -10.62 29.05
CA LYS A 20 22.74 -11.05 29.12
C LYS A 20 21.84 -10.25 30.10
N ASP A 21 22.45 -9.52 31.02
CA ASP A 21 21.73 -8.85 32.12
C ASP A 21 21.74 -7.31 32.03
N GLY A 22 21.91 -6.77 30.83
CA GLY A 22 21.81 -5.31 30.65
C GLY A 22 20.37 -4.89 30.45
N ASP A 23 19.91 -3.87 31.16
CA ASP A 23 18.65 -3.16 30.95
C ASP A 23 18.59 -2.43 29.60
N HIS A 24 19.33 -2.93 28.60
CA HIS A 24 19.45 -2.34 27.27
C HIS A 24 18.38 -2.86 26.35
N LEU A 25 17.70 -1.94 25.67
CA LEU A 25 16.60 -2.23 24.77
C LEU A 25 16.82 -1.54 23.42
N VAL A 26 16.53 -2.23 22.34
CA VAL A 26 16.47 -1.63 21.01
C VAL A 26 15.12 -0.93 20.87
N ALA A 27 15.13 0.33 20.46
CA ALA A 27 13.93 1.13 20.30
C ALA A 27 14.09 2.17 19.18
N LYS A 28 12.98 2.74 18.74
CA LYS A 28 12.94 3.84 17.76
C LYS A 28 12.60 5.15 18.47
N ILE A 29 13.36 6.20 18.23
CA ILE A 29 13.10 7.51 18.84
C ILE A 29 11.91 8.18 18.16
N ARG A 30 10.95 8.64 18.95
CA ARG A 30 9.83 9.48 18.56
C ARG A 30 9.85 10.75 19.38
N CYS A 31 10.13 11.89 18.75
CA CYS A 31 10.10 13.20 19.35
C CYS A 31 8.83 13.97 18.97
N SER A 32 8.39 14.86 19.87
CA SER A 32 7.36 15.84 19.58
C SER A 32 7.99 17.20 19.25
N SER A 33 7.24 18.08 18.58
CA SER A 33 7.63 19.47 18.34
C SER A 33 7.89 20.29 19.63
N LYS A 34 7.44 19.79 20.78
CA LYS A 34 7.67 20.40 22.09
C LYS A 34 8.94 19.89 22.79
N GLY A 35 9.77 19.08 22.11
CA GLY A 35 11.01 18.53 22.65
C GLY A 35 10.84 17.30 23.56
N TYR A 36 9.62 16.75 23.70
CA TYR A 36 9.42 15.49 24.42
C TYR A 36 9.77 14.32 23.52
N CYS A 37 10.71 13.49 23.92
CA CYS A 37 11.15 12.32 23.17
C CYS A 37 10.85 11.03 23.92
N PHE A 38 10.48 10.00 23.17
CA PHE A 38 10.20 8.67 23.67
C PHE A 38 10.92 7.62 22.83
N ALA A 39 11.44 6.60 23.47
CA ALA A 39 11.93 5.41 22.82
C ALA A 39 10.77 4.39 22.73
N VAL A 40 10.27 4.18 21.52
CA VAL A 40 9.16 3.29 21.20
C VAL A 40 9.67 1.86 21.05
N ARG A 41 9.06 0.92 21.76
CA ARG A 41 9.43 -0.50 21.75
C ARG A 41 8.54 -1.30 20.80
N GLU A 42 9.09 -2.30 20.12
CA GLU A 42 8.34 -3.15 19.18
C GLU A 42 7.32 -4.09 19.86
N ASN A 43 7.42 -4.32 21.18
CA ASN A 43 6.68 -5.37 21.89
C ASN A 43 5.46 -4.90 22.70
N ASN A 44 4.74 -3.87 22.28
CA ASN A 44 3.57 -3.33 22.98
C ASN A 44 3.79 -2.98 24.49
N LYS A 45 5.03 -2.84 24.92
CA LYS A 45 5.37 -2.34 26.25
C LYS A 45 5.30 -0.82 26.26
N GLU A 46 5.15 -0.23 27.45
CA GLU A 46 5.14 1.24 27.61
C GLU A 46 6.37 1.89 27.00
N ASP A 47 6.19 3.00 26.28
CA ASP A 47 7.26 3.81 25.72
C ASP A 47 8.16 4.38 26.83
N ILE A 48 9.46 4.45 26.60
CA ILE A 48 10.45 4.97 27.55
C ILE A 48 10.63 6.46 27.29
N TYR A 49 10.36 7.30 28.27
CA TYR A 49 10.61 8.74 28.17
C TYR A 49 12.10 9.04 28.22
N ILE A 50 12.60 9.83 27.24
CA ILE A 50 14.00 10.24 27.13
C ILE A 50 14.04 11.77 27.24
N ARG A 51 14.78 12.28 28.23
CA ARG A 51 15.01 13.72 28.36
C ARG A 51 15.96 14.19 27.26
N GLU A 52 15.83 15.43 26.82
CA GLU A 52 16.63 16.01 25.73
C GLU A 52 18.14 15.84 25.96
N ASN A 53 18.64 16.09 27.17
CA ASN A 53 20.05 15.92 27.54
C ASN A 53 20.51 14.45 27.60
N LEU A 54 19.60 13.48 27.52
CA LEU A 54 19.87 12.03 27.53
C LEU A 54 19.65 11.37 26.17
N LEU A 55 19.30 12.15 25.12
CA LEU A 55 19.15 11.66 23.76
C LEU A 55 20.47 11.27 23.08
N ASN A 56 21.59 11.70 23.60
CA ASN A 56 22.92 11.45 23.03
C ASN A 56 22.99 11.70 21.53
N TYR A 57 22.43 12.86 21.08
CA TYR A 57 22.36 13.30 19.68
C TYR A 57 21.47 12.41 18.78
N ALA A 58 20.63 11.55 19.33
CA ALA A 58 19.64 10.83 18.56
C ALA A 58 18.53 11.79 18.08
N TRP A 59 18.08 11.57 16.85
CA TRP A 59 17.02 12.33 16.22
C TRP A 59 15.72 11.54 16.14
N ASN A 60 14.65 12.23 15.84
CA ASN A 60 13.36 11.60 15.59
C ASN A 60 13.50 10.56 14.47
N GLY A 61 13.06 9.33 14.74
CA GLY A 61 13.11 8.21 13.80
C GLY A 61 14.34 7.30 13.94
N ASP A 62 15.42 7.73 14.61
CA ASP A 62 16.64 6.93 14.78
C ASP A 62 16.36 5.64 15.56
N LYS A 63 17.00 4.56 15.14
CA LYS A 63 17.03 3.30 15.88
C LYS A 63 18.18 3.34 16.86
N VAL A 64 17.88 3.12 18.12
CA VAL A 64 18.80 3.35 19.23
C VAL A 64 18.84 2.19 20.20
N LEU A 65 19.93 2.11 20.94
CA LEU A 65 20.06 1.30 22.13
C LEU A 65 19.80 2.19 23.35
N VAL A 66 18.78 1.84 24.13
CA VAL A 66 18.32 2.61 25.28
C VAL A 66 18.49 1.79 26.55
N ARG A 67 19.01 2.41 27.60
CA ARG A 67 19.06 1.83 28.94
C ARG A 67 18.06 2.52 29.85
N ILE A 68 17.27 1.74 30.57
CA ILE A 68 16.32 2.25 31.57
C ILE A 68 17.13 2.69 32.81
N ILE A 69 16.95 3.96 33.17
CA ILE A 69 17.60 4.53 34.38
C ILE A 69 16.61 4.67 35.55
N LYS A 70 15.31 4.62 35.25
CA LYS A 70 14.26 4.67 36.25
C LYS A 70 13.03 3.92 35.77
N GLU A 71 12.56 2.98 36.55
CA GLU A 71 11.33 2.24 36.28
C GLU A 71 10.09 3.14 36.34
N GLY A 72 9.11 2.80 35.52
CA GLY A 72 7.81 3.46 35.54
C GLY A 72 7.06 3.18 36.83
N TYR A 73 6.35 4.17 37.33
CA TYR A 73 5.53 4.01 38.53
C TYR A 73 4.15 4.61 38.34
N ARG A 74 3.11 3.81 38.57
CA ARG A 74 1.70 4.16 38.39
C ARG A 74 1.40 4.59 36.93
N ARG A 75 1.16 5.89 36.68
CA ARG A 75 0.84 6.47 35.35
C ARG A 75 2.04 7.18 34.70
N ARG A 76 3.25 6.94 35.16
CA ARG A 76 4.47 7.55 34.61
C ARG A 76 5.26 6.52 33.84
N SER A 77 5.57 6.83 32.58
CA SER A 77 6.44 6.01 31.74
C SER A 77 7.82 5.85 32.40
N PRO A 78 8.52 4.74 32.16
CA PRO A 78 9.91 4.60 32.56
C PRO A 78 10.77 5.69 31.92
N GLU A 79 11.84 6.10 32.59
CA GLU A 79 12.82 7.06 32.06
C GLU A 79 14.07 6.32 31.64
N GLY A 80 14.65 6.71 30.47
CA GLY A 80 15.84 6.08 29.92
C GLY A 80 16.88 7.06 29.37
N ILE A 81 18.00 6.51 28.97
CA ILE A 81 19.10 7.20 28.30
C ILE A 81 19.46 6.46 27.02
N VAL A 82 19.75 7.19 25.95
CA VAL A 82 20.31 6.62 24.72
C VAL A 82 21.80 6.39 24.90
N ASP A 83 22.23 5.14 24.95
CA ASP A 83 23.64 4.79 25.05
C ASP A 83 24.32 4.74 23.68
N CYS A 84 23.58 4.31 22.62
CA CYS A 84 24.12 4.23 21.26
C CYS A 84 23.04 4.43 20.20
N ILE A 85 23.41 5.06 19.09
CA ILE A 85 22.59 5.15 17.89
C ILE A 85 23.03 4.02 16.96
N LEU A 86 22.09 3.09 16.68
CA LEU A 86 22.33 1.92 15.85
C LEU A 86 22.17 2.23 14.38
N GLU A 87 21.15 3.05 14.05
CA GLU A 87 20.80 3.39 12.68
C GLU A 87 20.22 4.80 12.62
N ARG A 88 20.71 5.61 11.69
CA ARG A 88 20.19 6.95 11.42
C ARG A 88 19.06 6.90 10.43
N SER A 89 17.94 7.55 10.76
CA SER A 89 16.76 7.59 9.87
C SER A 89 16.79 8.77 8.90
N ASN A 90 17.51 9.84 9.24
CA ASN A 90 17.47 11.10 8.50
C ASN A 90 18.87 11.43 7.97
N GLN A 91 19.20 10.97 6.77
CA GLN A 91 20.46 11.33 6.09
C GLN A 91 20.30 12.62 5.24
N ILE A 92 19.09 12.90 4.79
CA ILE A 92 18.73 14.09 4.03
C ILE A 92 17.63 14.83 4.78
N LEU A 93 17.82 16.15 4.94
CA LEU A 93 16.87 17.02 5.64
C LEU A 93 16.32 18.09 4.71
N LEU A 94 15.02 18.34 4.79
CA LEU A 94 14.42 19.56 4.27
C LEU A 94 14.62 20.68 5.26
N SER A 95 15.22 21.76 4.83
CA SER A 95 15.66 22.84 5.71
C SER A 95 15.46 24.22 5.10
N LYS A 96 15.39 25.23 5.97
CA LYS A 96 15.60 26.64 5.62
C LYS A 96 17.05 26.98 5.90
N VAL A 97 17.65 27.85 5.09
CA VAL A 97 19.02 28.31 5.32
C VAL A 97 19.00 29.66 6.04
N GLU A 98 19.62 29.71 7.22
CA GLU A 98 19.72 30.93 8.03
C GLU A 98 21.20 31.28 8.31
N THR A 99 21.49 32.58 8.39
CA THR A 99 22.82 33.07 8.78
C THR A 99 22.82 33.38 10.27
N ILE A 100 23.64 32.68 11.02
CA ILE A 100 23.82 32.89 12.48
C ILE A 100 25.29 33.15 12.73
N ASN A 101 25.63 34.31 13.33
CA ASN A 101 27.02 34.72 13.64
C ASN A 101 27.98 34.61 12.45
N ASN A 102 27.57 35.00 11.24
CA ASN A 102 28.35 34.92 9.99
C ASN A 102 28.60 33.48 9.45
N ASP A 103 28.03 32.46 10.05
CA ASP A 103 28.04 31.10 9.55
C ASP A 103 26.65 30.74 9.03
N LEU A 104 26.59 29.87 8.02
CA LEU A 104 25.34 29.36 7.44
C LEU A 104 24.89 28.09 8.15
N TYR A 105 23.60 28.03 8.43
CA TYR A 105 22.97 26.87 9.05
C TYR A 105 21.72 26.47 8.30
N ALA A 106 21.58 25.17 8.10
CA ALA A 106 20.33 24.56 7.72
C ALA A 106 19.48 24.29 8.97
N ILE A 107 18.32 24.89 9.04
CA ILE A 107 17.32 24.68 10.10
C ILE A 107 16.29 23.70 9.55
N PRO A 108 16.19 22.47 10.10
CA PRO A 108 15.21 21.50 9.64
C PRO A 108 13.77 22.02 9.71
N ILE A 109 12.97 21.69 8.70
CA ILE A 109 11.52 22.03 8.70
C ILE A 109 10.76 21.10 9.65
N ASP A 110 11.25 19.88 9.82
CA ASP A 110 10.71 18.97 10.84
C ASP A 110 11.18 19.45 12.22
N ASP A 111 10.29 20.09 12.94
CA ASP A 111 10.50 20.64 14.28
C ASP A 111 10.77 19.58 15.36
N ARG A 112 10.62 18.29 15.00
CA ARG A 112 11.03 17.16 15.84
C ARG A 112 12.54 16.88 15.78
N ILE A 113 13.26 17.49 14.81
CA ILE A 113 14.72 17.45 14.72
C ILE A 113 15.27 18.73 15.34
N LEU A 114 15.77 18.62 16.55
CA LEU A 114 16.17 19.76 17.38
C LEU A 114 17.56 20.35 17.02
N SER A 115 18.30 19.70 16.11
CA SER A 115 19.66 20.09 15.74
C SER A 115 19.69 20.92 14.47
N LYS A 116 20.42 22.02 14.46
CA LYS A 116 20.79 22.75 13.26
C LYS A 116 22.06 22.15 12.64
N ILE A 117 22.22 22.27 11.33
CA ILE A 117 23.34 21.72 10.57
C ILE A 117 24.16 22.87 9.98
N LYS A 118 25.45 22.90 10.25
CA LYS A 118 26.35 23.89 9.68
C LYS A 118 26.62 23.60 8.20
N LEU A 119 26.51 24.62 7.38
CA LEU A 119 26.72 24.54 5.93
C LEU A 119 28.05 25.20 5.53
N PRO A 120 28.67 24.78 4.41
CA PRO A 120 29.81 25.49 3.84
C PRO A 120 29.42 26.87 3.34
N LYS A 121 30.37 27.79 3.30
CA LYS A 121 30.11 29.20 2.89
C LYS A 121 29.67 29.32 1.43
N GLU A 122 30.01 28.36 0.60
CA GLU A 122 29.61 28.27 -0.81
C GLU A 122 28.10 28.14 -0.98
N ASP A 123 27.41 27.64 0.03
CA ASP A 123 25.95 27.46 0.03
C ASP A 123 25.18 28.76 0.28
N ILE A 124 25.85 29.91 0.42
CA ILE A 124 25.20 31.22 0.66
C ILE A 124 24.13 31.57 -0.36
N LYS A 125 24.26 31.07 -1.59
CA LYS A 125 23.27 31.25 -2.67
C LYS A 125 21.91 30.63 -2.37
N TYR A 126 21.84 29.70 -1.40
CA TYR A 126 20.62 29.01 -1.00
C TYR A 126 19.98 29.61 0.27
N THR A 127 20.43 30.78 0.72
CA THR A 127 19.87 31.46 1.89
C THR A 127 18.36 31.61 1.74
N TYR A 128 17.62 31.17 2.76
CA TYR A 128 16.18 31.20 2.77
C TYR A 128 15.64 32.63 2.64
N ASN A 129 14.80 32.82 1.65
CA ASN A 129 14.03 34.05 1.47
C ASN A 129 12.54 33.78 1.68
N PRO A 130 11.89 34.35 2.71
CA PRO A 130 10.48 34.15 3.00
C PRO A 130 9.54 34.55 1.85
N GLU A 131 9.94 35.53 1.04
CA GLU A 131 9.15 36.00 -0.10
C GLU A 131 9.17 34.98 -1.25
N ILE A 132 10.31 34.29 -1.44
CA ILE A 132 10.50 33.29 -2.51
C ILE A 132 10.20 31.88 -1.99
N LYS A 133 10.07 31.70 -0.67
CA LYS A 133 9.80 30.41 0.00
C LYS A 133 10.73 29.27 -0.43
N ASN A 134 12.01 29.57 -0.57
CA ASN A 134 12.99 28.55 -0.93
C ASN A 134 13.22 27.58 0.23
N ILE A 135 13.12 26.30 -0.05
CA ILE A 135 13.45 25.21 0.84
C ILE A 135 14.62 24.45 0.21
N VAL A 136 15.55 23.99 1.00
CA VAL A 136 16.71 23.23 0.51
C VAL A 136 16.68 21.80 1.06
N LYS A 137 17.16 20.86 0.24
CA LYS A 137 17.55 19.52 0.70
C LYS A 137 19.02 19.56 1.10
N VAL A 138 19.29 19.12 2.30
CA VAL A 138 20.65 19.09 2.87
C VAL A 138 21.01 17.65 3.16
N GLU A 139 22.09 17.18 2.58
CA GLU A 139 22.69 15.89 2.93
C GLU A 139 23.64 16.07 4.12
N ILE A 140 23.57 15.14 5.06
CA ILE A 140 24.37 15.19 6.28
C ILE A 140 25.71 14.51 6.07
N ASP A 141 26.78 15.29 6.07
CA ASP A 141 28.16 14.80 5.95
C ASP A 141 28.66 14.24 7.29
N ARG A 142 28.28 14.89 8.39
CA ARG A 142 28.60 14.48 9.74
C ARG A 142 27.48 14.82 10.70
N PHE A 143 27.00 13.84 11.43
CA PHE A 143 26.01 14.06 12.49
C PHE A 143 26.63 14.76 13.70
N PRO A 144 25.85 15.52 14.50
CA PRO A 144 26.37 16.10 15.75
C PRO A 144 26.90 15.02 16.67
N ILE A 145 28.04 15.28 17.27
CA ILE A 145 28.67 14.37 18.25
C ILE A 145 29.52 15.16 19.27
N ALA A 146 29.34 14.90 20.53
CA ALA A 146 30.02 15.60 21.62
C ALA A 146 29.83 17.13 21.50
N GLN A 147 30.91 17.90 21.34
CA GLN A 147 30.87 19.35 21.18
C GLN A 147 30.89 19.80 19.70
N GLU A 148 30.92 18.83 18.76
CA GLU A 148 30.98 19.10 17.34
C GLU A 148 29.58 19.26 16.76
N GLU A 149 29.33 20.36 16.07
CA GLU A 149 28.10 20.60 15.36
C GLU A 149 27.94 19.65 14.15
N GLY A 150 26.70 19.34 13.77
CA GLY A 150 26.42 18.62 12.53
C GLY A 150 26.88 19.43 11.31
N LEU A 151 27.46 18.75 10.34
CA LEU A 151 27.86 19.33 9.05
C LEU A 151 27.05 18.71 7.92
N GLY A 152 26.76 19.49 6.91
CA GLY A 152 26.07 19.04 5.70
C GLY A 152 26.24 20.01 4.56
N HIS A 153 25.76 19.65 3.38
CA HIS A 153 25.79 20.51 2.20
C HIS A 153 24.45 20.46 1.47
N VAL A 154 24.14 21.50 0.74
CA VAL A 154 22.90 21.60 -0.07
C VAL A 154 23.04 20.80 -1.34
N ILE A 155 22.18 19.78 -1.51
CA ILE A 155 22.12 18.98 -2.73
C ILE A 155 21.08 19.48 -3.72
N GLN A 156 20.00 20.12 -3.25
CA GLN A 156 18.92 20.63 -4.10
C GLN A 156 18.21 21.81 -3.46
N GLU A 157 17.81 22.79 -4.28
CA GLU A 157 16.91 23.87 -3.89
C GLU A 157 15.50 23.60 -4.41
N LEU A 158 14.50 23.70 -3.52
CA LEU A 158 13.08 23.60 -3.86
C LEU A 158 12.45 25.00 -3.83
N LYS A 159 12.01 25.50 -4.98
CA LYS A 159 11.34 26.81 -5.09
C LYS A 159 9.84 26.64 -5.01
N LEU A 160 9.26 26.83 -3.85
CA LEU A 160 7.83 26.67 -3.61
C LEU A 160 7.03 27.92 -4.07
N ASN A 161 6.87 28.07 -5.36
CA ASN A 161 6.18 29.22 -5.96
C ASN A 161 4.80 28.82 -6.50
N ASN A 162 3.88 28.37 -5.65
CA ASN A 162 2.50 28.03 -6.01
C ASN A 162 2.39 27.11 -7.26
N ASN A 163 3.40 26.31 -7.53
CA ASN A 163 3.43 25.33 -8.61
C ASN A 163 3.20 23.95 -8.00
N GLU A 164 2.13 23.29 -8.42
CA GLU A 164 1.68 21.99 -7.91
C GLU A 164 2.77 20.90 -7.99
N GLU A 165 3.62 20.95 -9.02
CA GLU A 165 4.75 20.01 -9.17
C GLU A 165 5.78 20.15 -8.04
N LEU A 166 6.04 21.40 -7.61
CA LEU A 166 7.01 21.68 -6.55
C LEU A 166 6.46 21.33 -5.17
N ASP A 167 5.16 21.54 -4.95
CA ASP A 167 4.49 21.11 -3.73
C ASP A 167 4.52 19.57 -3.62
N THR A 168 4.31 18.89 -4.74
CA THR A 168 4.45 17.42 -4.81
C THR A 168 5.86 16.98 -4.46
N GLU A 169 6.90 17.62 -5.03
CA GLU A 169 8.29 17.31 -4.72
C GLU A 169 8.63 17.56 -3.24
N PHE A 170 8.09 18.62 -2.67
CA PHE A 170 8.22 18.90 -1.25
C PHE A 170 7.59 17.79 -0.39
N VAL A 171 6.38 17.35 -0.71
CA VAL A 171 5.68 16.27 0.03
C VAL A 171 6.45 14.95 -0.09
N LEU A 172 6.91 14.58 -1.28
CA LEU A 172 7.72 13.38 -1.49
C LEU A 172 9.00 13.41 -0.65
N SER A 173 9.69 14.55 -0.66
CA SER A 173 10.92 14.75 0.11
C SER A 173 10.67 14.70 1.62
N LYS A 174 9.59 15.32 2.09
CA LYS A 174 9.20 15.28 3.51
C LYS A 174 8.85 13.87 3.98
N SER A 175 8.31 13.05 3.09
CA SER A 175 7.95 11.66 3.38
C SER A 175 9.12 10.68 3.15
N ASN A 176 10.32 11.17 2.83
CA ASN A 176 11.49 10.37 2.46
C ASN A 176 11.22 9.41 1.28
N ILE A 177 10.28 9.76 0.42
CA ILE A 177 9.99 9.00 -0.79
C ILE A 177 10.99 9.41 -1.86
N VAL A 178 11.84 8.48 -2.27
CA VAL A 178 12.85 8.71 -3.30
C VAL A 178 12.18 8.80 -4.67
N LYS A 179 12.43 9.90 -5.39
CA LYS A 179 12.04 9.98 -6.80
C LYS A 179 12.94 9.03 -7.60
N LEU A 180 12.32 8.00 -8.20
CA LEU A 180 13.06 7.03 -9.01
C LEU A 180 13.67 7.71 -10.23
N SER A 181 14.97 7.53 -10.44
CA SER A 181 15.61 7.92 -11.69
C SER A 181 15.23 6.92 -12.80
N ASN A 182 15.23 7.36 -14.05
CA ASN A 182 14.96 6.47 -15.18
C ASN A 182 15.91 5.28 -15.24
N GLU A 183 17.13 5.41 -14.72
CA GLU A 183 18.13 4.34 -14.64
C GLU A 183 17.78 3.25 -13.61
N SER A 184 16.94 3.59 -12.62
CA SER A 184 16.51 2.66 -11.57
C SER A 184 15.29 1.81 -11.97
N LEU A 185 14.64 2.12 -13.10
CA LEU A 185 13.40 1.49 -13.51
C LEU A 185 13.64 0.14 -14.20
N ILE A 186 12.67 -0.78 -14.06
CA ILE A 186 12.70 -2.07 -14.77
C ILE A 186 12.48 -1.83 -16.26
N GLU A 187 13.37 -2.38 -17.07
CA GLU A 187 13.31 -2.28 -18.53
C GLU A 187 12.60 -3.49 -19.16
N SER A 188 12.07 -3.28 -20.38
CA SER A 188 11.43 -4.33 -21.17
C SER A 188 12.47 -5.23 -21.81
N LYS A 189 12.21 -6.53 -21.83
CA LYS A 189 12.90 -7.50 -22.71
C LYS A 189 12.03 -7.84 -23.92
N GLU A 190 12.66 -8.36 -24.97
CA GLU A 190 11.94 -8.86 -26.15
C GLU A 190 11.02 -10.02 -25.80
N LEU A 191 9.82 -10.01 -26.39
CA LEU A 191 8.84 -11.06 -26.22
C LEU A 191 9.17 -12.28 -27.07
N GLU A 192 9.12 -13.44 -26.47
CA GLU A 192 9.12 -14.69 -27.18
C GLU A 192 7.75 -14.96 -27.82
N LYS A 193 7.74 -15.45 -29.07
CA LYS A 193 6.48 -15.87 -29.69
C LYS A 193 5.93 -17.11 -28.98
N ARG A 194 4.74 -16.99 -28.39
CA ARG A 194 4.05 -18.06 -27.68
C ARG A 194 2.64 -18.26 -28.23
N GLU A 195 2.17 -19.50 -28.13
CA GLU A 195 0.77 -19.79 -28.42
C GLU A 195 -0.13 -19.14 -27.38
N ARG A 196 -1.20 -18.46 -27.83
CA ARG A 196 -2.15 -17.74 -26.99
C ARG A 196 -3.58 -18.09 -27.41
N LEU A 197 -4.47 -18.17 -26.42
CA LEU A 197 -5.89 -18.30 -26.67
C LEU A 197 -6.41 -16.96 -27.24
N ASP A 198 -6.87 -16.97 -28.49
CA ASP A 198 -7.43 -15.76 -29.12
C ASP A 198 -8.88 -15.54 -28.69
N LEU A 199 -9.11 -14.48 -27.91
CA LEU A 199 -10.41 -14.00 -27.44
C LEU A 199 -10.72 -12.61 -28.00
N SER A 200 -9.98 -12.15 -29.00
CA SER A 200 -10.09 -10.80 -29.55
C SER A 200 -11.39 -10.52 -30.33
N ASP A 201 -12.17 -11.57 -30.60
CA ASP A 201 -13.52 -11.47 -31.19
C ASP A 201 -14.61 -11.13 -30.16
N LYS A 202 -14.30 -11.19 -28.88
CA LYS A 202 -15.20 -10.90 -27.77
C LYS A 202 -15.00 -9.50 -27.23
N ASN A 203 -16.05 -8.96 -26.58
CA ASN A 203 -15.98 -7.65 -25.94
C ASN A 203 -15.29 -7.74 -24.58
N SER A 204 -14.34 -6.85 -24.36
CA SER A 204 -13.68 -6.66 -23.06
C SER A 204 -13.73 -5.20 -22.66
N TYR A 205 -13.82 -4.94 -21.36
CA TYR A 205 -14.10 -3.65 -20.77
C TYR A 205 -13.04 -3.25 -19.75
N ILE A 206 -12.56 -2.00 -19.82
CA ILE A 206 -11.74 -1.39 -18.77
C ILE A 206 -12.61 -0.41 -18.00
N PHE A 207 -12.72 -0.59 -16.69
CA PHE A 207 -13.37 0.37 -15.81
C PHE A 207 -12.35 1.38 -15.34
N LYS A 208 -12.45 2.62 -15.83
CA LYS A 208 -11.47 3.66 -15.56
C LYS A 208 -11.62 4.16 -14.13
N SER A 209 -10.61 3.89 -13.30
CA SER A 209 -10.57 4.31 -11.91
C SER A 209 -9.65 5.53 -11.68
N TRP A 210 -8.85 5.91 -12.67
CA TRP A 210 -7.95 7.06 -12.64
C TRP A 210 -7.79 7.72 -14.01
N ASN A 211 -7.47 9.00 -14.03
CA ASN A 211 -7.54 9.83 -15.23
C ASN A 211 -6.20 10.20 -15.86
N SER A 212 -5.08 9.71 -15.33
CA SER A 212 -3.75 10.02 -15.85
C SER A 212 -3.33 9.07 -16.97
N ASP A 213 -2.70 9.59 -18.03
CA ASP A 213 -2.21 8.78 -19.15
C ASP A 213 -1.04 7.87 -18.77
N ASN A 214 -0.30 8.21 -17.73
CA ASN A 214 0.82 7.43 -17.23
C ASN A 214 0.49 6.60 -15.98
N SER A 215 -0.79 6.42 -15.67
CA SER A 215 -1.25 5.52 -14.61
C SER A 215 -0.93 4.05 -14.92
N PRO A 216 -0.83 3.20 -13.90
CA PRO A 216 -0.75 1.75 -14.09
C PRO A 216 -1.94 1.22 -14.90
N THR A 217 -1.69 0.19 -15.70
CA THR A 217 -2.74 -0.42 -16.52
C THR A 217 -3.73 -1.19 -15.66
N LEU A 218 -5.01 -0.85 -15.79
CA LEU A 218 -6.11 -1.57 -15.14
C LEU A 218 -6.42 -2.87 -15.87
N PRO A 219 -6.89 -3.91 -15.16
CA PRO A 219 -7.34 -5.14 -15.79
C PRO A 219 -8.60 -4.92 -16.64
N MET A 220 -8.75 -5.74 -17.68
CA MET A 220 -9.98 -5.81 -18.48
C MET A 220 -10.87 -6.94 -17.96
N ILE A 221 -12.15 -6.70 -17.99
CA ILE A 221 -13.18 -7.69 -17.66
C ILE A 221 -13.93 -8.06 -18.92
N GLN A 222 -14.11 -9.37 -19.16
CA GLN A 222 -14.89 -9.91 -20.25
C GLN A 222 -15.91 -10.90 -19.68
N ILE A 223 -17.10 -10.90 -20.23
CA ILE A 223 -18.15 -11.82 -19.82
C ILE A 223 -18.72 -12.56 -21.03
N GLU A 224 -18.96 -13.85 -20.88
CA GLU A 224 -19.51 -14.69 -21.92
C GLU A 224 -20.65 -15.55 -21.38
N LYS A 225 -21.70 -15.71 -22.18
CA LYS A 225 -22.76 -16.67 -21.90
C LYS A 225 -22.23 -18.09 -22.11
N GLY A 226 -22.29 -18.92 -21.08
CA GLY A 226 -21.97 -20.33 -21.17
C GLY A 226 -23.16 -21.18 -21.66
N LYS A 227 -23.05 -22.49 -21.57
CA LYS A 227 -24.16 -23.42 -21.89
C LYS A 227 -25.21 -23.35 -20.79
N GLY A 228 -26.49 -23.20 -21.20
CA GLY A 228 -27.61 -23.08 -20.26
C GLY A 228 -27.63 -21.71 -19.58
N LYS A 229 -27.62 -21.67 -18.24
CA LYS A 229 -27.58 -20.43 -17.44
C LYS A 229 -26.17 -20.15 -16.86
N SER A 230 -25.15 -20.90 -17.30
CA SER A 230 -23.78 -20.66 -16.84
C SER A 230 -23.18 -19.42 -17.49
N THR A 231 -22.18 -18.85 -16.86
CA THR A 231 -21.46 -17.66 -17.32
C THR A 231 -19.96 -17.90 -17.22
N LYS A 232 -19.16 -17.35 -18.14
CA LYS A 232 -17.71 -17.28 -18.01
C LYS A 232 -17.33 -15.83 -17.78
N LEU A 233 -16.60 -15.59 -16.70
CA LEU A 233 -16.01 -14.30 -16.41
C LEU A 233 -14.50 -14.40 -16.60
N TRP A 234 -13.96 -13.49 -17.41
CA TRP A 234 -12.53 -13.39 -17.63
C TRP A 234 -11.98 -12.12 -17.00
N ILE A 235 -10.85 -12.25 -16.34
CA ILE A 235 -10.06 -11.15 -15.83
C ILE A 235 -8.74 -11.17 -16.59
N HIS A 236 -8.48 -10.14 -17.40
CA HIS A 236 -7.30 -10.00 -18.23
C HIS A 236 -6.39 -8.95 -17.64
N THR A 237 -5.16 -9.32 -17.32
CA THR A 237 -4.14 -8.40 -16.82
C THR A 237 -3.09 -8.16 -17.89
N ASN A 238 -2.55 -6.94 -17.94
CA ASN A 238 -1.49 -6.62 -18.88
C ASN A 238 -0.25 -7.50 -18.64
N ASN A 239 0.36 -7.97 -19.73
CA ASN A 239 1.43 -8.95 -19.70
C ASN A 239 2.79 -8.31 -19.38
N LEU A 240 3.04 -8.01 -18.12
CA LEU A 240 4.35 -7.53 -17.65
C LEU A 240 5.32 -8.68 -17.36
N ALA A 241 4.83 -9.77 -16.79
CA ALA A 241 5.68 -10.88 -16.36
C ALA A 241 6.54 -11.49 -17.48
N GLU A 242 6.04 -11.51 -18.71
CA GLU A 242 6.75 -12.02 -19.86
C GLU A 242 7.81 -11.04 -20.41
N ARG A 243 7.68 -9.75 -20.06
CA ARG A 243 8.51 -8.65 -20.56
C ARG A 243 9.66 -8.26 -19.64
N ILE A 244 9.80 -8.91 -18.51
CA ILE A 244 10.80 -8.56 -17.49
C ILE A 244 11.67 -9.76 -17.12
N GLU A 245 12.82 -9.46 -16.51
CA GLU A 245 13.69 -10.44 -15.88
C GLU A 245 13.84 -10.13 -14.39
N LEU A 246 13.19 -10.96 -13.54
CA LEU A 246 13.21 -10.77 -12.08
C LEU A 246 14.59 -10.98 -11.45
N SER A 247 15.48 -11.74 -12.09
CA SER A 247 16.84 -11.98 -11.58
C SER A 247 17.80 -10.82 -11.82
N SER A 248 17.37 -9.78 -12.51
CA SER A 248 18.20 -8.60 -12.73
C SER A 248 18.51 -7.87 -11.42
N LYS A 249 19.71 -7.27 -11.33
CA LYS A 249 20.10 -6.47 -10.17
C LYS A 249 19.09 -5.35 -9.88
N LYS A 250 18.58 -4.68 -10.93
CA LYS A 250 17.56 -3.62 -10.82
C LYS A 250 16.26 -4.14 -10.19
N SER A 251 15.79 -5.32 -10.62
CA SER A 251 14.57 -5.93 -10.07
C SER A 251 14.73 -6.26 -8.58
N LEU A 252 15.91 -6.74 -8.18
CA LEU A 252 16.20 -7.03 -6.78
C LEU A 252 16.29 -5.74 -5.94
N GLU A 253 16.91 -4.68 -6.44
CA GLU A 253 16.95 -3.37 -5.76
C GLU A 253 15.54 -2.82 -5.53
N ILE A 254 14.66 -2.91 -6.51
CA ILE A 254 13.25 -2.50 -6.38
C ILE A 254 12.54 -3.35 -5.33
N PHE A 255 12.74 -4.66 -5.33
CA PHE A 255 12.16 -5.55 -4.34
C PHE A 255 12.54 -5.16 -2.90
N PHE A 256 13.83 -4.94 -2.65
CA PHE A 256 14.30 -4.58 -1.31
C PHE A 256 13.85 -3.18 -0.86
N ASN A 257 13.62 -2.27 -1.77
CA ASN A 257 13.18 -0.90 -1.47
C ASN A 257 11.65 -0.75 -1.39
N GLY A 258 10.89 -1.80 -1.68
CA GLY A 258 9.43 -1.84 -1.53
C GLY A 258 8.69 -0.87 -2.43
N PHE A 259 9.13 -0.70 -3.68
CA PHE A 259 8.53 0.27 -4.59
C PHE A 259 7.14 -0.12 -5.09
N GLU A 260 6.28 0.87 -5.10
CA GLU A 260 4.97 0.87 -5.75
C GLU A 260 4.85 2.10 -6.66
N SER A 261 3.91 2.05 -7.59
CA SER A 261 3.55 3.23 -8.37
C SER A 261 2.70 4.16 -7.52
N LEU A 262 3.14 5.41 -7.37
CA LEU A 262 2.49 6.38 -6.51
C LEU A 262 1.69 7.39 -7.34
N PRO A 263 0.42 7.64 -7.02
CA PRO A 263 -0.34 8.73 -7.61
C PRO A 263 0.18 10.05 -7.07
N LEU A 264 0.61 10.92 -7.98
CA LEU A 264 0.97 12.29 -7.71
C LEU A 264 -0.10 13.20 -8.33
N LEU A 265 -0.19 14.44 -7.89
CA LEU A 265 -1.30 15.35 -8.20
C LEU A 265 -1.83 15.28 -9.65
N ASN A 266 -0.96 15.40 -10.65
CA ASN A 266 -1.30 15.35 -12.07
C ASN A 266 -0.63 14.18 -12.82
N ASN A 267 0.05 13.30 -12.11
CA ASN A 267 0.93 12.32 -12.72
C ASN A 267 1.12 11.10 -11.82
N TRP A 268 1.78 10.06 -12.32
CA TRP A 268 2.18 8.89 -11.54
C TRP A 268 3.71 8.77 -11.52
N GLN A 269 4.25 8.49 -10.35
CA GLN A 269 5.60 7.98 -10.24
C GLN A 269 5.55 6.45 -10.34
N ASN A 270 5.93 5.92 -11.50
CA ASN A 270 5.92 4.48 -11.74
C ASN A 270 7.26 3.85 -11.36
N TYR A 271 7.23 2.60 -10.91
CA TYR A 271 8.42 1.80 -10.63
C TYR A 271 8.92 1.03 -11.88
N ILE A 272 8.16 1.03 -12.97
CA ILE A 272 8.52 0.45 -14.26
C ILE A 272 8.80 1.55 -15.28
N SER A 273 9.68 1.28 -16.25
CA SER A 273 10.05 2.23 -17.28
C SER A 273 8.85 2.62 -18.15
N GLU A 274 8.92 3.80 -18.76
CA GLU A 274 7.89 4.26 -19.69
C GLU A 274 7.76 3.34 -20.90
N ALA A 275 8.86 2.85 -21.43
CA ALA A 275 8.87 1.90 -22.55
C ALA A 275 8.09 0.62 -22.17
N LEU A 276 8.43 0.00 -21.04
CA LEU A 276 7.77 -1.21 -20.56
C LEU A 276 6.27 -0.99 -20.32
N ARG A 277 5.90 0.17 -19.75
CA ARG A 277 4.51 0.54 -19.54
C ARG A 277 3.74 0.69 -20.85
N ASN A 278 4.32 1.39 -21.83
CA ASN A 278 3.68 1.61 -23.14
C ASN A 278 3.55 0.32 -23.96
N ASP A 279 4.54 -0.56 -23.87
CA ASP A 279 4.54 -1.87 -24.54
C ASP A 279 3.51 -2.84 -23.96
N SER A 280 3.20 -2.72 -22.67
CA SER A 280 2.26 -3.60 -21.98
C SER A 280 0.86 -3.00 -21.80
N LYS A 281 0.67 -1.70 -22.05
CA LYS A 281 -0.62 -1.01 -21.88
C LYS A 281 -1.65 -1.56 -22.86
N PHE A 282 -2.85 -1.81 -22.37
CA PHE A 282 -3.97 -2.15 -23.22
C PHE A 282 -4.39 -0.98 -24.12
N LYS A 283 -4.40 -1.23 -25.42
CA LYS A 283 -4.79 -0.27 -26.44
C LYS A 283 -6.22 -0.54 -26.91
N LEU A 284 -7.03 0.51 -26.93
CA LEU A 284 -8.43 0.44 -27.35
C LEU A 284 -8.52 0.00 -28.82
N GLY A 285 -9.35 -1.01 -29.10
CA GLY A 285 -9.60 -1.52 -30.46
C GLY A 285 -8.50 -2.43 -31.03
N GLU A 286 -7.32 -2.49 -30.41
CA GLU A 286 -6.20 -3.34 -30.86
C GLU A 286 -6.20 -4.70 -30.14
N LYS A 287 -5.47 -5.67 -30.74
CA LYS A 287 -5.16 -6.95 -30.07
C LYS A 287 -4.06 -6.73 -29.05
N ASN A 288 -4.34 -7.09 -27.82
CA ASN A 288 -3.42 -6.95 -26.70
C ASN A 288 -3.09 -8.34 -26.12
N GLU A 289 -1.85 -8.52 -25.73
CA GLU A 289 -1.41 -9.72 -25.01
C GLU A 289 -1.75 -9.60 -23.53
N ALA A 290 -2.28 -10.68 -22.95
CA ALA A 290 -2.69 -10.68 -21.56
C ALA A 290 -2.36 -12.01 -20.87
N ILE A 291 -2.22 -11.95 -19.55
CA ILE A 291 -2.32 -13.09 -18.64
C ILE A 291 -3.71 -13.04 -18.04
N SER A 292 -4.45 -14.12 -18.14
CA SER A 292 -5.88 -14.10 -17.88
C SER A 292 -6.32 -15.24 -16.97
N LEU A 293 -7.27 -14.92 -16.10
CA LEU A 293 -8.01 -15.89 -15.30
C LEU A 293 -9.42 -16.03 -15.88
N CYS A 294 -9.82 -17.28 -16.14
CA CYS A 294 -11.18 -17.64 -16.51
C CYS A 294 -11.91 -18.23 -15.30
N LEU A 295 -13.05 -17.67 -14.95
CA LEU A 295 -13.98 -18.19 -13.96
C LEU A 295 -15.22 -18.75 -14.63
N HIS A 296 -15.57 -19.99 -14.33
CA HIS A 296 -16.85 -20.60 -14.72
C HIS A 296 -17.83 -20.40 -13.58
N LEU A 297 -18.94 -19.73 -13.86
CA LEU A 297 -19.96 -19.41 -12.88
C LEU A 297 -21.24 -20.21 -13.16
N ASN A 298 -21.88 -20.70 -12.12
CA ASN A 298 -23.22 -21.31 -12.19
C ASN A 298 -24.31 -20.23 -12.29
N SER A 299 -25.58 -20.64 -12.23
CA SER A 299 -26.75 -19.74 -12.29
C SER A 299 -26.86 -18.78 -11.09
N GLU A 300 -26.19 -19.06 -9.99
CA GLU A 300 -26.17 -18.27 -8.75
C GLU A 300 -24.92 -17.42 -8.64
N ASN A 301 -24.14 -17.33 -9.73
CA ASN A 301 -22.86 -16.65 -9.82
C ASN A 301 -21.78 -17.22 -8.86
N GLU A 302 -21.88 -18.51 -8.49
CA GLU A 302 -20.83 -19.19 -7.74
C GLU A 302 -19.78 -19.75 -8.69
N ILE A 303 -18.52 -19.70 -8.29
CA ILE A 303 -17.38 -20.18 -9.06
C ILE A 303 -17.34 -21.70 -8.96
N THR A 304 -17.49 -22.38 -10.10
CA THR A 304 -17.42 -23.85 -10.19
C THR A 304 -16.06 -24.36 -10.65
N GLU A 305 -15.45 -23.65 -11.58
CA GLU A 305 -14.12 -23.97 -12.13
C GLU A 305 -13.38 -22.68 -12.42
N TRP A 306 -12.06 -22.74 -12.45
CA TRP A 306 -11.21 -21.63 -12.89
C TRP A 306 -9.94 -22.15 -13.57
N SER A 307 -9.33 -21.29 -14.42
CA SER A 307 -8.08 -21.61 -15.11
C SER A 307 -7.32 -20.37 -15.56
N PHE A 308 -5.99 -20.44 -15.51
CA PHE A 308 -5.11 -19.39 -16.02
C PHE A 308 -4.68 -19.66 -17.47
N HIS A 309 -4.57 -18.59 -18.27
CA HIS A 309 -4.24 -18.66 -19.69
C HIS A 309 -3.37 -17.48 -20.13
N LEU A 310 -2.54 -17.73 -21.17
CA LEU A 310 -2.02 -16.65 -22.00
C LEU A 310 -3.05 -16.37 -23.10
N THR A 311 -3.45 -15.11 -23.26
CA THR A 311 -4.55 -14.73 -24.18
C THR A 311 -4.17 -13.58 -25.09
N LEU A 312 -4.89 -13.48 -26.22
CA LEU A 312 -4.98 -12.28 -27.04
C LEU A 312 -6.39 -11.71 -26.87
N VAL A 313 -6.50 -10.46 -26.46
CA VAL A 313 -7.77 -9.80 -26.12
C VAL A 313 -7.87 -8.44 -26.79
N ARG A 314 -9.08 -7.92 -26.97
CA ARG A 314 -9.31 -6.60 -27.54
C ARG A 314 -10.15 -5.74 -26.62
N CYS A 315 -9.62 -4.62 -26.16
CA CYS A 315 -10.41 -3.66 -25.42
C CYS A 315 -11.48 -3.04 -26.31
N SER A 316 -12.75 -3.30 -26.02
CA SER A 316 -13.88 -2.80 -26.80
C SER A 316 -14.40 -1.46 -26.30
N LEU A 317 -14.31 -1.23 -24.99
CA LEU A 317 -14.79 0.00 -24.35
C LEU A 317 -14.01 0.31 -23.08
N ILE A 318 -13.70 1.58 -22.90
CA ILE A 318 -13.26 2.13 -21.61
C ILE A 318 -14.44 2.80 -20.96
N VAL A 319 -14.90 2.25 -19.83
CA VAL A 319 -16.04 2.74 -19.06
C VAL A 319 -15.54 3.80 -18.09
N GLY A 320 -15.85 5.06 -18.32
CA GLY A 320 -15.51 6.16 -17.42
C GLY A 320 -16.48 6.28 -16.24
N SER A 321 -16.15 7.11 -15.26
CA SER A 321 -16.99 7.38 -14.09
C SER A 321 -18.41 7.80 -14.44
N ASP A 322 -18.57 8.73 -15.39
CA ASP A 322 -19.89 9.20 -15.85
C ASP A 322 -20.77 8.07 -16.39
N HIS A 323 -20.18 7.11 -17.12
CA HIS A 323 -20.90 5.94 -17.61
C HIS A 323 -21.32 5.03 -16.45
N THR A 324 -20.41 4.84 -15.49
CA THR A 324 -20.64 4.01 -14.31
C THR A 324 -21.77 4.56 -13.47
N ASP A 325 -21.76 5.86 -13.18
CA ASP A 325 -22.82 6.55 -12.44
C ASP A 325 -24.17 6.44 -13.14
N ALA A 326 -24.18 6.63 -14.46
CA ALA A 326 -25.39 6.51 -15.26
C ALA A 326 -25.93 5.06 -15.31
N LEU A 327 -25.05 4.06 -15.27
CA LEU A 327 -25.42 2.65 -15.21
C LEU A 327 -25.98 2.27 -13.84
N LEU A 328 -25.32 2.70 -12.74
CA LEU A 328 -25.72 2.38 -11.38
C LEU A 328 -27.03 3.07 -10.95
N SER A 329 -27.26 4.29 -11.44
CA SER A 329 -28.48 5.06 -11.11
C SER A 329 -29.72 4.60 -11.84
N ARG A 330 -29.61 3.81 -12.93
CA ARG A 330 -30.76 3.30 -13.68
C ARG A 330 -31.29 1.99 -13.13
N LYS A 331 -32.60 1.74 -13.32
CA LYS A 331 -33.16 0.41 -13.09
C LYS A 331 -32.77 -0.52 -14.24
N SER A 332 -32.19 -1.67 -13.90
CA SER A 332 -31.87 -2.72 -14.86
C SER A 332 -33.09 -3.05 -15.76
N LYS A 333 -32.81 -3.37 -17.03
CA LYS A 333 -33.84 -3.72 -18.06
C LYS A 333 -34.82 -2.60 -18.44
N THR A 334 -34.58 -1.35 -18.03
CA THR A 334 -35.39 -0.21 -18.47
C THR A 334 -34.90 0.40 -19.79
N ARG A 335 -35.78 1.16 -20.46
CA ARG A 335 -35.40 1.87 -21.70
C ARG A 335 -34.29 2.87 -21.41
N ILE A 336 -33.27 2.86 -22.28
CA ILE A 336 -32.11 3.77 -22.15
C ILE A 336 -32.55 5.17 -22.59
N THR A 337 -32.65 6.07 -21.62
CA THR A 337 -32.99 7.49 -21.84
C THR A 337 -31.78 8.40 -21.75
N SER A 338 -30.74 8.02 -20.97
CA SER A 338 -29.53 8.79 -20.78
C SER A 338 -28.78 9.03 -22.09
N ARG A 339 -28.33 10.28 -22.30
CA ARG A 339 -27.48 10.63 -23.44
C ARG A 339 -26.10 9.97 -23.37
N LEU A 340 -25.58 9.74 -22.15
CA LEU A 340 -24.31 9.07 -21.91
C LEU A 340 -24.33 7.58 -22.26
N LEU A 341 -25.44 6.90 -21.99
CA LEU A 341 -25.57 5.46 -22.25
C LEU A 341 -25.97 5.10 -23.69
N LYS A 342 -26.50 6.05 -24.46
CA LYS A 342 -26.89 5.79 -25.85
C LYS A 342 -25.74 5.30 -26.74
N PRO A 343 -24.53 5.89 -26.69
CA PRO A 343 -23.41 5.44 -27.51
C PRO A 343 -22.92 4.02 -27.18
N ILE A 344 -23.09 3.60 -25.92
CA ILE A 344 -22.62 2.31 -25.42
C ILE A 344 -23.73 1.27 -25.26
N LYS A 345 -24.90 1.52 -25.88
CA LYS A 345 -26.11 0.68 -25.72
C LYS A 345 -25.86 -0.81 -25.99
N ASP A 346 -24.99 -1.13 -26.95
CA ASP A 346 -24.70 -2.49 -27.38
C ASP A 346 -23.87 -3.29 -26.36
N TYR A 347 -23.26 -2.60 -25.41
CA TYR A 347 -22.45 -3.18 -24.32
C TYR A 347 -23.19 -3.27 -22.98
N ILE A 348 -24.36 -2.64 -22.86
CA ILE A 348 -25.04 -2.49 -21.56
C ILE A 348 -25.44 -3.85 -20.96
N GLU A 349 -25.82 -4.83 -21.79
CA GLU A 349 -26.20 -6.17 -21.31
C GLU A 349 -25.00 -6.85 -20.60
N ASP A 350 -23.81 -6.74 -21.18
CA ASP A 350 -22.59 -7.28 -20.60
C ASP A 350 -22.21 -6.53 -19.32
N LEU A 351 -22.30 -5.19 -19.33
CA LEU A 351 -22.00 -4.35 -18.16
C LEU A 351 -22.96 -4.63 -17.00
N ASP A 352 -24.26 -4.79 -17.27
CA ASP A 352 -25.25 -5.19 -16.27
C ASP A 352 -24.92 -6.55 -15.66
N LYS A 353 -24.50 -7.50 -16.50
CA LYS A 353 -24.15 -8.84 -16.01
C LYS A 353 -22.85 -8.84 -15.18
N ILE A 354 -21.87 -8.03 -15.56
CA ILE A 354 -20.64 -7.83 -14.77
C ILE A 354 -21.00 -7.26 -13.39
N LEU A 355 -21.87 -6.25 -13.33
CA LEU A 355 -22.34 -5.67 -12.07
C LEU A 355 -23.09 -6.70 -11.21
N GLU A 356 -23.95 -7.51 -11.83
CA GLU A 356 -24.67 -8.59 -11.13
C GLU A 356 -23.69 -9.57 -10.47
N VAL A 357 -22.66 -10.03 -11.21
CA VAL A 357 -21.63 -10.93 -10.70
C VAL A 357 -20.82 -10.27 -9.58
N SER A 358 -20.38 -9.04 -9.79
CA SER A 358 -19.64 -8.28 -8.79
C SER A 358 -20.44 -8.13 -7.49
N THR A 359 -21.72 -7.77 -7.60
CA THR A 359 -22.62 -7.64 -6.45
C THR A 359 -22.81 -8.97 -5.72
N SER A 360 -22.92 -10.06 -6.48
CA SER A 360 -23.05 -11.41 -5.90
C SER A 360 -21.80 -11.81 -5.12
N PHE A 361 -20.59 -11.55 -5.66
CA PHE A 361 -19.33 -11.80 -4.97
C PHE A 361 -19.23 -10.99 -3.66
N ARG A 362 -19.54 -9.69 -3.75
CA ARG A 362 -19.56 -8.81 -2.58
C ARG A 362 -20.49 -9.32 -1.49
N GLN A 363 -21.73 -9.67 -1.84
CA GLN A 363 -22.71 -10.16 -0.87
C GLN A 363 -22.26 -11.47 -0.20
N ARG A 364 -21.63 -12.37 -0.96
CA ARG A 364 -21.08 -13.61 -0.41
C ARG A 364 -20.00 -13.32 0.61
N HIS A 365 -19.03 -12.48 0.28
CA HIS A 365 -17.96 -12.12 1.22
C HIS A 365 -18.47 -11.44 2.48
N LEU A 366 -19.48 -10.56 2.36
CA LEU A 366 -20.12 -9.97 3.54
C LEU A 366 -20.83 -11.03 4.40
N SER A 367 -21.47 -12.03 3.77
CA SER A 367 -22.13 -13.11 4.50
C SER A 367 -21.15 -14.06 5.20
N GLU A 368 -19.93 -14.16 4.69
CA GLU A 368 -18.82 -14.93 5.28
C GLU A 368 -18.11 -14.18 6.42
N GLY A 369 -18.57 -12.97 6.75
CA GLY A 369 -18.05 -12.17 7.85
C GLY A 369 -16.97 -11.16 7.47
N ASN A 370 -16.69 -10.99 6.17
CA ASN A 370 -15.84 -9.90 5.72
C ASN A 370 -16.52 -8.55 5.97
N VAL A 371 -15.73 -7.54 6.21
CA VAL A 371 -16.19 -6.23 6.63
C VAL A 371 -15.83 -5.17 5.61
N GLU A 372 -16.80 -4.32 5.25
CA GLU A 372 -16.54 -3.13 4.44
C GLU A 372 -16.14 -1.96 5.34
N ILE A 373 -14.99 -1.37 5.04
CA ILE A 373 -14.53 -0.18 5.72
C ILE A 373 -14.78 1.02 4.81
N PRO A 374 -15.56 2.02 5.26
CA PRO A 374 -15.77 3.23 4.48
C PRO A 374 -14.44 3.94 4.25
N SER A 375 -14.19 4.40 3.02
CA SER A 375 -13.00 5.21 2.74
C SER A 375 -12.98 6.46 3.61
N PRO A 376 -11.86 6.74 4.30
CA PRO A 376 -11.74 7.91 5.19
C PRO A 376 -11.57 9.22 4.44
N LEU A 377 -11.37 9.15 3.13
CA LEU A 377 -11.01 10.28 2.32
C LEU A 377 -12.27 11.12 2.04
N ASN A 378 -12.35 12.27 2.70
CA ASN A 378 -13.27 13.31 2.26
C ASN A 378 -12.91 13.65 0.81
N LYS A 379 -13.89 13.61 -0.08
CA LYS A 379 -13.74 14.20 -1.39
C LYS A 379 -13.36 15.67 -1.20
N ILE A 380 -12.13 16.00 -1.54
CA ILE A 380 -11.77 17.37 -1.84
C ILE A 380 -12.15 17.52 -3.32
N GLU A 381 -13.19 18.30 -3.62
CA GLU A 381 -13.78 18.40 -4.96
C GLU A 381 -12.74 18.65 -6.07
N SER A 382 -11.67 19.39 -5.76
CA SER A 382 -10.55 19.65 -6.66
C SER A 382 -9.55 18.49 -6.81
N LEU A 383 -9.65 17.44 -5.99
CA LEU A 383 -8.77 16.28 -5.97
C LEU A 383 -9.53 14.97 -6.22
N ASP A 384 -10.81 15.01 -6.54
CA ASP A 384 -11.64 13.82 -6.81
C ASP A 384 -11.08 12.95 -7.94
N GLU A 385 -10.37 13.53 -8.88
CA GLU A 385 -9.69 12.81 -9.96
C GLU A 385 -8.47 12.01 -9.49
N PHE A 386 -7.95 12.32 -8.30
CA PHE A 386 -6.72 11.75 -7.75
C PHE A 386 -6.96 10.81 -6.56
N PHE A 387 -8.15 10.81 -5.99
CA PHE A 387 -8.53 9.80 -5.00
C PHE A 387 -8.82 8.48 -5.69
N ILE A 388 -7.75 7.82 -5.97
CA ILE A 388 -7.76 6.50 -6.53
C ILE A 388 -7.93 5.55 -5.36
N HIS A 389 -9.13 5.01 -5.25
CA HIS A 389 -9.30 3.77 -4.53
C HIS A 389 -8.52 2.72 -5.32
N ASN A 390 -7.40 2.32 -4.79
CA ASN A 390 -6.64 1.25 -5.38
C ASN A 390 -7.49 -0.03 -5.33
N PRO A 391 -7.90 -0.60 -6.47
CA PRO A 391 -8.58 -1.88 -6.48
C PRO A 391 -7.73 -3.01 -5.86
N GLY A 392 -6.43 -2.80 -5.68
CA GLY A 392 -5.52 -3.71 -4.97
C GLY A 392 -5.54 -3.59 -3.43
N ASP A 393 -6.17 -2.56 -2.84
CA ASP A 393 -6.24 -2.40 -1.38
C ASP A 393 -7.09 -3.46 -0.68
N TYR A 394 -7.85 -4.24 -1.45
CA TYR A 394 -8.52 -5.45 -0.96
C TYR A 394 -7.56 -6.55 -0.52
N SER A 395 -6.27 -6.40 -0.80
CA SER A 395 -5.22 -7.24 -0.23
C SER A 395 -5.23 -7.31 1.29
N LYS A 396 -5.91 -6.39 1.95
CA LYS A 396 -6.03 -6.33 3.42
C LYS A 396 -7.19 -7.16 3.99
N GLY A 397 -7.96 -7.84 3.14
CA GLY A 397 -9.12 -8.62 3.58
C GLY A 397 -10.36 -7.81 3.92
N TYR A 398 -10.42 -6.53 3.51
CA TYR A 398 -11.57 -5.65 3.67
C TYR A 398 -12.08 -5.18 2.32
N PHE A 399 -13.38 -4.92 2.26
CA PHE A 399 -13.95 -4.09 1.22
C PHE A 399 -14.02 -2.66 1.74
N GLU A 400 -13.44 -1.72 1.01
CA GLU A 400 -13.77 -0.32 1.24
C GLU A 400 -15.24 -0.10 0.88
N SER A 401 -15.94 0.72 1.66
CA SER A 401 -17.30 1.11 1.32
C SER A 401 -17.28 1.86 0.00
N LEU A 402 -17.70 1.18 -1.05
CA LEU A 402 -17.78 1.74 -2.38
C LEU A 402 -19.02 2.63 -2.46
N LYS A 403 -18.86 3.86 -2.92
CA LYS A 403 -20.02 4.64 -3.33
C LYS A 403 -20.72 3.88 -4.45
N LYS A 404 -22.05 3.90 -4.47
CA LYS A 404 -22.83 3.26 -5.53
C LYS A 404 -22.46 3.73 -6.94
N GLU A 405 -21.80 4.86 -7.03
CA GLU A 405 -21.45 5.59 -8.25
C GLU A 405 -19.99 5.41 -8.67
N ASP A 406 -19.23 4.53 -8.01
CA ASP A 406 -17.82 4.33 -8.32
C ASP A 406 -17.59 3.15 -9.28
N SER A 407 -16.71 3.33 -10.26
CA SER A 407 -16.27 2.25 -11.16
C SER A 407 -15.72 1.04 -10.41
N GLN A 408 -15.24 1.22 -9.21
CA GLN A 408 -14.78 0.18 -8.32
C GLN A 408 -15.87 -0.80 -7.89
N THR A 409 -17.15 -0.38 -7.85
CA THR A 409 -18.28 -1.28 -7.61
C THR A 409 -18.30 -2.44 -8.61
N TYR A 410 -17.79 -2.22 -9.82
CA TYR A 410 -17.65 -3.26 -10.83
C TYR A 410 -16.41 -4.12 -10.66
N LEU A 411 -15.30 -3.51 -10.30
CA LEU A 411 -13.97 -4.18 -10.32
C LEU A 411 -13.64 -4.88 -9.02
N SER A 412 -13.80 -4.19 -7.93
CA SER A 412 -13.20 -4.59 -6.67
C SER A 412 -13.56 -5.98 -6.18
N PRO A 413 -14.83 -6.39 -6.13
CA PRO A 413 -15.17 -7.74 -5.70
C PRO A 413 -14.64 -8.82 -6.64
N ILE A 414 -14.55 -8.51 -7.95
CA ILE A 414 -14.02 -9.43 -8.97
C ILE A 414 -12.50 -9.59 -8.79
N LEU A 415 -11.76 -8.49 -8.57
CA LEU A 415 -10.32 -8.55 -8.38
C LEU A 415 -9.95 -9.20 -7.05
N TYR A 416 -10.74 -8.98 -6.01
CA TYR A 416 -10.58 -9.67 -4.73
C TYR A 416 -10.66 -11.18 -4.91
N GLU A 417 -11.70 -11.69 -5.59
CA GLU A 417 -11.84 -13.11 -5.91
C GLU A 417 -10.65 -13.65 -6.71
N ALA A 418 -10.19 -12.91 -7.70
CA ALA A 418 -9.04 -13.31 -8.50
C ALA A 418 -7.76 -13.46 -7.65
N ASN A 419 -7.56 -12.53 -6.71
CA ASN A 419 -6.42 -12.56 -5.79
C ASN A 419 -6.54 -13.71 -4.78
N LEU A 420 -7.74 -13.97 -4.27
CA LEU A 420 -8.03 -15.05 -3.35
C LEU A 420 -7.83 -16.44 -4.00
N ILE A 421 -8.23 -16.60 -5.26
CA ILE A 421 -8.00 -17.83 -6.04
C ILE A 421 -6.51 -18.10 -6.16
N TRP A 422 -5.69 -17.10 -6.49
CA TRP A 422 -4.25 -17.27 -6.57
C TRP A 422 -3.64 -17.59 -5.21
N PHE A 423 -4.05 -16.92 -4.16
CA PHE A 423 -3.63 -17.21 -2.79
C PHE A 423 -3.90 -18.66 -2.40
N ASN A 424 -5.14 -19.13 -2.55
CA ASN A 424 -5.54 -20.48 -2.21
C ASN A 424 -4.79 -21.54 -3.04
N HIS A 425 -4.62 -21.27 -4.35
CA HIS A 425 -3.90 -22.16 -5.23
C HIS A 425 -2.42 -22.25 -4.89
N SER A 426 -1.76 -21.12 -4.68
CA SER A 426 -0.34 -21.08 -4.33
C SER A 426 -0.05 -21.79 -3.01
N ASN A 427 -0.91 -21.61 -2.01
CA ASN A 427 -0.82 -22.29 -0.73
C ASN A 427 -0.99 -23.80 -0.88
N ARG A 428 -2.06 -24.23 -1.54
CA ARG A 428 -2.36 -25.66 -1.72
C ARG A 428 -1.21 -26.42 -2.37
N TYR A 429 -0.54 -25.81 -3.34
CA TYR A 429 0.53 -26.46 -4.09
C TYR A 429 1.93 -26.02 -3.68
N SER A 430 2.06 -25.30 -2.56
CA SER A 430 3.32 -24.75 -2.05
C SER A 430 4.12 -24.00 -3.11
N LEU A 431 3.40 -23.24 -3.95
CA LEU A 431 4.01 -22.37 -4.96
C LEU A 431 4.52 -21.09 -4.28
N LYS A 432 5.60 -20.54 -4.82
CA LYS A 432 6.08 -19.24 -4.35
C LYS A 432 5.05 -18.16 -4.67
N SER A 433 4.68 -17.38 -3.67
CA SER A 433 3.83 -16.20 -3.82
C SER A 433 4.25 -15.13 -2.84
N ALA A 434 3.99 -13.89 -3.19
CA ALA A 434 4.16 -12.74 -2.31
C ALA A 434 2.77 -12.27 -1.86
N GLY A 435 2.65 -11.76 -0.65
CA GLY A 435 1.38 -11.24 -0.17
C GLY A 435 1.53 -10.34 1.04
N TYR A 436 0.42 -9.75 1.44
CA TYR A 436 0.36 -8.88 2.60
C TYR A 436 -0.17 -9.63 3.81
N LEU A 437 0.61 -9.66 4.87
CA LEU A 437 0.15 -10.11 6.18
C LEU A 437 -0.57 -8.93 6.84
N SER A 438 -1.86 -9.10 7.06
CA SER A 438 -2.66 -8.18 7.87
C SER A 438 -2.95 -8.85 9.21
N LYS A 439 -2.78 -8.12 10.29
CA LYS A 439 -3.28 -8.57 11.58
C LYS A 439 -4.80 -8.47 11.52
N GLY A 440 -5.49 -9.61 11.57
CA GLY A 440 -6.95 -9.64 11.60
C GLY A 440 -7.46 -8.80 12.76
N LEU A 441 -8.46 -7.97 12.50
CA LEU A 441 -9.14 -7.19 13.52
C LEU A 441 -10.41 -7.93 13.94
N ASP A 442 -10.27 -9.02 14.70
CA ASP A 442 -11.45 -9.70 15.23
C ASP A 442 -12.04 -8.92 16.41
N TYR A 443 -11.18 -8.35 17.21
CA TYR A 443 -11.57 -7.67 18.45
C TYR A 443 -10.79 -6.35 18.64
N ILE A 444 -11.50 -5.35 19.11
CA ILE A 444 -10.96 -4.03 19.43
C ILE A 444 -11.09 -3.80 20.93
N ASN A 445 -10.10 -3.12 21.51
CA ASN A 445 -10.15 -2.76 22.92
C ASN A 445 -11.37 -1.89 23.21
N ALA A 446 -12.31 -2.41 24.00
CA ALA A 446 -13.57 -1.74 24.31
C ALA A 446 -13.36 -0.39 25.01
N ASN A 447 -12.28 -0.19 25.76
CA ASN A 447 -12.03 1.06 26.47
C ASN A 447 -11.87 2.29 25.55
N GLU A 448 -11.41 2.09 24.32
CA GLU A 448 -11.32 3.18 23.35
C GLU A 448 -12.65 3.45 22.68
N ILE A 449 -13.46 2.43 22.47
CA ILE A 449 -14.77 2.52 21.84
C ILE A 449 -15.85 2.95 22.83
N ILE A 450 -15.78 2.52 24.09
CA ILE A 450 -16.72 2.91 25.14
C ILE A 450 -16.77 4.43 25.35
N LYS A 451 -15.65 5.14 25.14
CA LYS A 451 -15.65 6.61 25.17
C LYS A 451 -16.55 7.22 24.09
N TYR A 452 -16.79 6.48 23.03
CA TYR A 452 -17.65 6.88 21.92
C TYR A 452 -19.03 6.22 21.98
N SER A 453 -19.20 5.16 22.80
CA SER A 453 -20.49 4.50 23.00
C SER A 453 -21.52 5.38 23.73
N GLU A 454 -21.08 6.38 24.49
CA GLU A 454 -21.96 7.45 25.00
C GLU A 454 -22.66 8.23 23.87
N PHE A 455 -22.00 8.33 22.69
CA PHE A 455 -22.60 8.85 21.46
C PHE A 455 -23.44 7.80 20.71
N ILE A 456 -23.19 6.52 20.92
CA ILE A 456 -23.77 5.41 20.15
C ILE A 456 -24.81 4.65 20.99
N LYS A 457 -25.33 5.07 22.05
CA LYS A 457 -26.47 4.57 22.87
C LYS A 457 -26.85 3.08 22.79
N ASN A 458 -25.98 2.19 22.34
CA ASN A 458 -26.25 0.78 22.17
C ASN A 458 -25.36 -0.06 23.10
N ASP A 459 -25.91 -1.14 23.63
CA ASP A 459 -25.18 -2.09 24.44
C ASP A 459 -24.20 -2.87 23.53
N LEU A 460 -22.91 -2.84 23.91
CA LEU A 460 -21.85 -3.60 23.25
C LEU A 460 -21.66 -4.92 24.00
N GLU A 461 -21.69 -6.02 23.26
CA GLU A 461 -21.35 -7.33 23.82
C GLU A 461 -19.83 -7.48 23.90
N LEU A 462 -19.32 -7.57 25.11
CA LEU A 462 -17.91 -7.74 25.40
C LEU A 462 -17.55 -9.25 25.45
N ASN A 463 -16.40 -9.61 24.91
CA ASN A 463 -15.83 -10.94 25.12
C ASN A 463 -15.23 -11.08 26.54
N GLN A 464 -14.70 -12.26 26.87
CA GLN A 464 -14.11 -12.54 28.19
C GLN A 464 -12.92 -11.63 28.55
N ASP A 465 -12.25 -11.06 27.55
CA ASP A 465 -11.11 -10.16 27.70
C ASP A 465 -11.52 -8.68 27.72
N GLY A 466 -12.82 -8.39 27.69
CA GLY A 466 -13.34 -7.02 27.66
C GLY A 466 -13.18 -6.32 26.30
N ASN A 467 -13.03 -7.06 25.21
CA ASN A 467 -12.93 -6.53 23.85
C ASN A 467 -14.26 -6.70 23.10
N VAL A 468 -14.48 -5.83 22.10
CA VAL A 468 -15.68 -5.83 21.23
C VAL A 468 -15.31 -6.38 19.85
N SER A 469 -16.20 -7.16 19.23
CA SER A 469 -15.98 -7.61 17.88
C SER A 469 -16.06 -6.45 16.89
N PHE A 470 -15.17 -6.45 15.91
CA PHE A 470 -15.10 -5.42 14.88
C PHE A 470 -16.41 -5.28 14.08
N SER A 471 -17.06 -6.40 13.78
CA SER A 471 -18.35 -6.43 13.08
C SER A 471 -19.48 -5.76 13.86
N GLN A 472 -19.50 -5.88 15.19
CA GLN A 472 -20.47 -5.16 16.04
C GLN A 472 -20.26 -3.66 15.95
N VAL A 473 -19.01 -3.22 16.04
CA VAL A 473 -18.65 -1.80 15.99
C VAL A 473 -19.10 -1.17 14.68
N LEU A 474 -18.93 -1.84 13.56
CA LEU A 474 -19.35 -1.33 12.26
C LEU A 474 -20.88 -1.30 12.11
N LYS A 475 -21.59 -2.31 12.59
CA LYS A 475 -23.07 -2.34 12.57
C LYS A 475 -23.69 -1.20 13.35
N LEU A 476 -23.04 -0.71 14.40
CA LEU A 476 -23.51 0.43 15.20
C LEU A 476 -23.59 1.74 14.41
N CYS A 477 -22.91 1.82 13.28
CA CYS A 477 -22.78 3.03 12.47
C CYS A 477 -23.45 2.92 11.11
N ASP A 478 -24.23 1.86 10.84
CA ASP A 478 -24.77 1.58 9.49
C ASP A 478 -25.61 2.72 8.92
N ASP A 479 -26.27 3.51 9.77
CA ASP A 479 -27.18 4.56 9.36
C ASP A 479 -26.61 5.99 9.41
N ASP A 480 -25.32 6.16 9.77
CA ASP A 480 -24.74 7.49 10.01
C ASP A 480 -23.31 7.61 9.46
N ASP A 481 -23.16 8.29 8.32
CA ASP A 481 -21.89 8.49 7.64
C ASP A 481 -20.85 9.27 8.47
N ASP A 482 -21.27 10.18 9.34
CA ASP A 482 -20.35 10.95 10.18
C ASP A 482 -19.80 10.10 11.33
N LYS A 483 -20.63 9.23 11.90
CA LYS A 483 -20.19 8.24 12.88
C LYS A 483 -19.24 7.23 12.25
N LYS A 484 -19.53 6.76 11.03
CA LYS A 484 -18.62 5.90 10.25
C LYS A 484 -17.25 6.54 10.08
N ARG A 485 -17.19 7.84 9.76
CA ARG A 485 -15.91 8.57 9.60
C ARG A 485 -15.12 8.67 10.90
N ILE A 486 -15.79 8.94 12.01
CA ILE A 486 -15.14 9.00 13.33
C ILE A 486 -14.58 7.63 13.69
N LEU A 487 -15.39 6.60 13.56
CA LEU A 487 -15.01 5.22 13.82
C LEU A 487 -13.84 4.78 12.94
N HIS A 488 -13.88 5.12 11.67
CA HIS A 488 -12.80 4.82 10.74
C HIS A 488 -11.45 5.43 11.16
N LYS A 489 -11.44 6.68 11.62
CA LYS A 489 -10.22 7.31 12.16
C LYS A 489 -9.66 6.58 13.37
N LEU A 490 -10.52 6.03 14.21
CA LEU A 490 -10.13 5.22 15.35
C LEU A 490 -9.58 3.87 14.92
N LEU A 491 -10.22 3.26 13.94
CA LEU A 491 -9.84 1.95 13.43
C LEU A 491 -8.55 1.97 12.62
N ILE A 492 -8.27 3.04 11.86
CA ILE A 492 -6.99 3.20 11.14
C ILE A 492 -5.80 3.11 12.08
N SER A 493 -5.91 3.62 13.32
CA SER A 493 -4.81 3.53 14.30
C SER A 493 -4.52 2.10 14.72
N GLU A 494 -5.49 1.19 14.60
CA GLU A 494 -5.35 -0.24 14.90
C GLU A 494 -4.89 -1.06 13.69
N PHE A 495 -5.05 -0.53 12.46
CA PHE A 495 -4.49 -1.13 11.24
C PHE A 495 -2.99 -0.86 11.18
N LYS A 496 -2.23 -1.67 11.90
CA LYS A 496 -0.76 -1.61 11.85
C LYS A 496 -0.24 -2.13 10.51
N GLU A 497 0.90 -1.57 10.11
CA GLU A 497 1.63 -1.79 8.87
C GLU A 497 1.53 -3.22 8.32
N ASN A 498 1.10 -3.33 7.08
CA ASN A 498 1.12 -4.61 6.37
C ASN A 498 2.58 -5.00 6.13
N LYS A 499 2.95 -6.19 6.57
CA LYS A 499 4.25 -6.77 6.24
C LYS A 499 4.13 -7.56 4.94
N ILE A 500 5.02 -7.31 4.00
CA ILE A 500 5.16 -8.15 2.82
C ILE A 500 5.81 -9.47 3.24
N SER A 501 5.19 -10.58 2.93
CA SER A 501 5.73 -11.91 3.18
C SER A 501 5.88 -12.68 1.87
N LEU A 502 6.98 -13.39 1.76
CA LEU A 502 7.22 -14.38 0.70
C LEU A 502 6.91 -15.76 1.27
N ASN A 503 5.87 -16.40 0.79
CA ASN A 503 5.30 -17.70 1.18
C ASN A 503 4.39 -17.68 2.43
N SER A 504 3.20 -18.21 2.25
CA SER A 504 2.19 -18.42 3.29
C SER A 504 2.58 -19.45 4.38
N ASN A 505 3.52 -20.34 4.08
CA ASN A 505 3.92 -21.43 4.98
C ASN A 505 4.74 -20.98 6.19
N ASN A 506 5.20 -19.72 6.21
CA ASN A 506 5.92 -19.13 7.34
C ASN A 506 5.06 -18.15 8.16
N ALA A 507 3.75 -18.09 7.90
CA ALA A 507 2.85 -17.47 8.85
C ALA A 507 2.87 -18.34 10.10
N ASP A 508 3.58 -17.89 11.14
CA ASP A 508 3.59 -18.54 12.43
C ASP A 508 2.16 -18.87 12.83
N ASN A 509 1.88 -20.17 12.98
CA ASN A 509 0.56 -20.70 13.30
C ASN A 509 0.01 -20.21 14.65
N ASP A 510 0.76 -19.38 15.36
CA ASP A 510 0.44 -18.92 16.72
C ASP A 510 -0.45 -17.66 16.78
N GLU A 511 -0.75 -17.01 15.62
CA GLU A 511 -1.72 -15.92 15.58
C GLU A 511 -2.91 -16.28 14.65
N PRO A 512 -4.09 -16.60 15.19
CA PRO A 512 -5.20 -17.20 14.45
C PRO A 512 -5.88 -16.32 13.40
N ASN A 513 -5.49 -15.05 13.23
CA ASN A 513 -6.25 -14.08 12.44
C ASN A 513 -5.42 -13.30 11.41
N LYS A 514 -4.42 -13.94 10.80
CA LYS A 514 -3.64 -13.33 9.72
C LYS A 514 -4.31 -13.58 8.37
N LEU A 515 -4.98 -12.58 7.84
CA LEU A 515 -5.42 -12.58 6.44
C LEU A 515 -4.20 -12.35 5.54
N PHE A 516 -3.92 -13.33 4.70
CA PHE A 516 -2.90 -13.24 3.68
C PHE A 516 -3.58 -13.23 2.31
N ILE A 517 -3.34 -12.21 1.50
CA ILE A 517 -3.83 -12.10 0.14
C ILE A 517 -2.63 -11.90 -0.78
N SER A 518 -2.61 -12.64 -1.90
CA SER A 518 -1.57 -12.55 -2.91
C SER A 518 -2.10 -11.81 -4.15
N PRO A 519 -1.98 -10.48 -4.21
CA PRO A 519 -2.47 -9.70 -5.35
C PRO A 519 -1.61 -9.97 -6.58
N TRP A 520 -2.24 -10.05 -7.77
CA TRP A 520 -1.55 -10.27 -9.04
C TRP A 520 -2.19 -9.51 -10.21
N THR A 521 -3.35 -8.93 -9.98
CA THR A 521 -4.20 -8.39 -11.04
C THR A 521 -3.73 -7.05 -11.61
N MET A 522 -2.84 -6.37 -10.92
CA MET A 522 -2.33 -5.05 -11.30
C MET A 522 -0.80 -4.97 -11.21
N PRO A 523 -0.08 -5.70 -12.07
CA PRO A 523 1.38 -5.82 -11.99
C PRO A 523 2.14 -4.51 -12.21
N GLY A 524 1.54 -3.51 -12.83
CA GLY A 524 2.13 -2.18 -12.98
C GLY A 524 1.93 -1.27 -11.77
N TYR A 525 1.12 -1.69 -10.79
CA TYR A 525 0.83 -0.90 -9.60
C TYR A 525 1.89 -1.11 -8.51
N ASP A 526 2.17 -2.33 -8.12
CA ASP A 526 3.17 -2.66 -7.13
C ASP A 526 3.96 -3.93 -7.46
N PHE A 527 5.11 -4.07 -6.82
CA PHE A 527 6.03 -5.18 -7.09
C PHE A 527 5.48 -6.53 -6.58
N THR A 528 4.60 -6.54 -5.58
CA THR A 528 3.94 -7.77 -5.09
C THR A 528 3.03 -8.36 -6.15
N ASN A 529 2.21 -7.53 -6.80
CA ASN A 529 1.40 -7.92 -7.95
C ASN A 529 2.26 -8.48 -9.09
N LEU A 530 3.39 -7.83 -9.36
CA LEU A 530 4.30 -8.25 -10.43
C LEU A 530 4.94 -9.61 -10.15
N ILE A 531 5.45 -9.86 -8.94
CA ILE A 531 6.02 -11.16 -8.55
C ILE A 531 4.97 -12.26 -8.72
N ASN A 532 3.76 -12.05 -8.22
CA ASN A 532 2.70 -13.04 -8.32
C ASN A 532 2.32 -13.31 -9.77
N GLN A 533 2.26 -12.29 -10.62
CA GLN A 533 2.03 -12.49 -12.05
C GLN A 533 3.16 -13.29 -12.70
N CYS A 534 4.41 -13.08 -12.31
CA CYS A 534 5.55 -13.88 -12.78
C CYS A 534 5.45 -15.35 -12.33
N CYS A 535 4.99 -15.59 -11.11
CA CYS A 535 4.77 -16.96 -10.63
C CYS A 535 3.65 -17.65 -11.39
N ILE A 536 2.55 -16.95 -11.68
CA ILE A 536 1.44 -17.45 -12.52
C ILE A 536 1.94 -17.73 -13.95
N PHE A 537 2.69 -16.80 -14.54
CA PHE A 537 3.27 -16.98 -15.87
C PHE A 537 4.16 -18.23 -15.95
N ASN A 538 5.08 -18.38 -14.98
CA ASN A 538 5.94 -19.56 -14.89
C ASN A 538 5.14 -20.86 -14.71
N MET A 539 4.06 -20.84 -13.94
CA MET A 539 3.16 -21.99 -13.79
C MET A 539 2.50 -22.36 -15.11
N ILE A 540 2.02 -21.38 -15.88
CA ILE A 540 1.38 -21.61 -17.19
C ILE A 540 2.38 -22.25 -18.17
N ILE A 541 3.58 -21.68 -18.29
CA ILE A 541 4.60 -22.15 -19.26
C ILE A 541 5.07 -23.57 -18.93
N ASN A 542 5.33 -23.84 -17.65
CA ASN A 542 5.87 -25.13 -17.21
C ASN A 542 4.83 -26.25 -17.20
N GLY A 543 3.55 -25.95 -17.50
CA GLY A 543 2.46 -26.91 -17.55
C GLY A 543 2.17 -27.63 -16.24
N LYS A 544 2.80 -27.21 -15.15
CA LYS A 544 2.62 -27.78 -13.83
C LYS A 544 1.36 -27.20 -13.19
N LYS A 545 0.26 -27.99 -13.24
CA LYS A 545 -0.98 -27.69 -12.48
C LYS A 545 -1.76 -26.46 -12.95
N SER A 546 -1.61 -26.04 -14.21
CA SER A 546 -2.43 -24.98 -14.83
C SER A 546 -3.78 -25.47 -15.37
N LYS A 547 -4.01 -26.81 -15.37
CA LYS A 547 -5.26 -27.40 -15.87
C LYS A 547 -6.40 -27.14 -14.91
N LYS A 548 -7.61 -27.07 -15.46
CA LYS A 548 -8.88 -26.84 -14.75
C LYS A 548 -8.90 -27.40 -13.34
N ASN A 549 -9.11 -26.54 -12.37
CA ASN A 549 -9.31 -26.93 -10.98
C ASN A 549 -10.79 -26.70 -10.61
N ASN A 550 -11.40 -27.69 -10.01
CA ASN A 550 -12.77 -27.59 -9.49
C ASN A 550 -12.74 -26.95 -8.10
N VAL A 551 -13.64 -26.03 -7.83
CA VAL A 551 -13.75 -25.38 -6.52
C VAL A 551 -14.02 -26.39 -5.42
N ASN A 552 -14.78 -27.45 -5.71
CA ASN A 552 -15.08 -28.53 -4.75
C ASN A 552 -13.84 -29.34 -4.31
N GLU A 553 -12.70 -29.19 -4.97
CA GLU A 553 -11.42 -29.76 -4.54
C GLU A 553 -10.63 -28.81 -3.62
N ILE A 554 -11.13 -27.58 -3.40
CA ILE A 554 -10.44 -26.54 -2.63
C ILE A 554 -10.99 -26.38 -1.21
N ASN A 555 -12.20 -26.92 -0.93
CA ASN A 555 -12.83 -26.93 0.40
C ASN A 555 -12.34 -28.08 1.29
#